data_5de57bfb59e396e4ff3991b5a8ec229d
#
_entry.id   5de57bfb59e396e4ff3991b5a8ec229d
#
_cell.length_a   1.000
_cell.length_b   1.000
_cell.length_c   1.000
_cell.angle_alpha   90.00
_cell.angle_beta   90.00
_cell.angle_gamma   90.00
#
_symmetry.space_group_name_H-M   'P 1'
#
loop_
_entity.id
_entity.type
_entity.pdbx_description
1 polymer ?
#
loop_
_entity_poly.entity_id
_entity_poly.type
_entity_poly.pdbx_seq_one_letter_code
_entity_poly.pdbx_strand_id
1 'polypeptide(L)'
;MSTNGPQIPNQGQAANATQAQAATEESHAETGQQKAATSKTGSSKRLFLITAIICAASLIFALVTFTQNMVALNRYHSLENESAQLQQQAQTLQEQLDEAQTKLAQKQVKPWCDSVNVDSTGTQEKINQLLKQLKIIDPDQKSVRSVCGEKYTALTDSLDYSRVSSHTENISIKCDTDGNHVRVSGKINQFKGPESAQKTKTKADLTLTITYTLEGTTDTATSSVKVTDVTPGGSKDWNTEADLPGRALTCRVTNLQWWPSDLK
;
A
#
# COMPACT_ATOMS: atom_id res chain seq x y z
N MET A 1 -34.31 14.12 -4.94
CA MET A 1 -34.32 12.65 -4.89
C MET A 1 -33.02 12.24 -4.22
N SER A 2 -33.13 11.92 -2.92
CA SER A 2 -31.97 11.51 -2.09
C SER A 2 -31.73 10.01 -2.25
N THR A 3 -30.57 9.62 -2.73
CA THR A 3 -30.15 8.21 -2.74
C THR A 3 -29.18 8.00 -1.58
N ASN A 4 -29.66 7.31 -0.56
CA ASN A 4 -28.86 6.78 0.54
C ASN A 4 -27.92 5.68 0.01
N GLY A 5 -26.61 5.91 0.09
CA GLY A 5 -25.61 4.89 -0.11
C GLY A 5 -25.47 3.99 1.13
N PRO A 6 -25.08 2.71 0.96
CA PRO A 6 -24.95 1.77 2.08
C PRO A 6 -23.79 2.15 3.02
N GLN A 7 -24.13 2.24 4.31
CA GLN A 7 -23.16 2.40 5.39
C GLN A 7 -22.37 1.10 5.58
N ILE A 8 -21.05 1.21 5.54
CA ILE A 8 -20.12 0.13 5.91
C ILE A 8 -20.03 0.09 7.44
N PRO A 9 -20.20 -1.05 8.11
CA PRO A 9 -20.04 -1.14 9.55
C PRO A 9 -18.57 -1.03 9.93
N ASN A 10 -18.33 -0.16 10.90
CA ASN A 10 -17.06 0.10 11.53
C ASN A 10 -16.67 -1.10 12.41
N GLN A 11 -15.77 -1.98 11.95
CA GLN A 11 -15.14 -3.03 12.77
C GLN A 11 -13.81 -2.50 13.31
N GLY A 12 -13.88 -1.96 14.50
CA GLY A 12 -12.71 -1.55 15.25
C GLY A 12 -12.97 -1.61 16.74
N GLN A 13 -13.05 -2.81 17.32
CA GLN A 13 -12.81 -2.99 18.74
C GLN A 13 -12.05 -4.30 18.96
N ALA A 14 -10.75 -4.16 19.18
CA ALA A 14 -9.89 -5.21 19.67
C ALA A 14 -10.35 -5.61 21.09
N ALA A 15 -10.74 -6.86 21.25
CA ALA A 15 -11.04 -7.46 22.52
C ALA A 15 -9.75 -7.57 23.36
N ASN A 16 -9.73 -6.90 24.50
CA ASN A 16 -8.76 -7.08 25.57
C ASN A 16 -8.80 -8.54 26.05
N ALA A 17 -7.74 -9.27 25.83
CA ALA A 17 -7.52 -10.57 26.45
C ALA A 17 -7.22 -10.34 27.93
N THR A 18 -8.17 -10.71 28.76
CA THR A 18 -8.05 -10.78 30.22
C THR A 18 -7.00 -11.84 30.59
N GLN A 19 -5.89 -11.42 31.15
CA GLN A 19 -4.95 -12.31 31.83
C GLN A 19 -5.62 -12.91 33.06
N ALA A 20 -5.90 -14.21 33.02
CA ALA A 20 -6.23 -14.97 34.19
C ALA A 20 -4.92 -15.20 34.97
N GLN A 21 -4.77 -14.51 36.08
CA GLN A 21 -3.77 -14.81 37.09
C GLN A 21 -4.14 -16.13 37.77
N ALA A 22 -3.28 -17.12 37.62
CA ALA A 22 -3.31 -18.34 38.41
C ALA A 22 -2.87 -17.98 39.82
N ALA A 23 -3.82 -18.01 40.77
CA ALA A 23 -3.53 -17.96 42.20
C ALA A 23 -2.95 -19.30 42.64
N THR A 24 -1.69 -19.28 43.02
CA THR A 24 -1.00 -20.39 43.67
C THR A 24 -1.44 -20.37 45.13
N GLU A 25 -2.35 -21.26 45.51
CA GLU A 25 -2.63 -21.55 46.92
C GLU A 25 -1.54 -22.47 47.47
N GLU A 26 -0.65 -21.91 48.25
CA GLU A 26 0.26 -22.64 49.15
C GLU A 26 -0.57 -23.28 50.27
N SER A 27 -0.74 -24.58 50.20
CA SER A 27 -1.27 -25.38 51.30
C SER A 27 -0.16 -25.65 52.32
N HIS A 28 -0.13 -24.87 53.41
CA HIS A 28 0.66 -25.16 54.59
C HIS A 28 0.17 -26.48 55.22
N ALA A 29 0.99 -27.50 55.16
CA ALA A 29 0.82 -28.70 55.93
C ALA A 29 1.34 -28.46 57.34
N GLU A 30 0.45 -28.24 58.32
CA GLU A 30 0.76 -28.26 59.73
C GLU A 30 1.05 -29.69 60.18
N THR A 31 2.27 -29.90 60.59
CA THR A 31 2.74 -31.15 61.22
C THR A 31 2.24 -31.22 62.68
N GLY A 32 1.06 -31.77 62.84
CA GLY A 32 0.57 -32.05 64.17
C GLY A 32 1.25 -33.30 64.77
N GLN A 33 2.16 -33.09 65.74
CA GLN A 33 2.69 -34.12 66.59
C GLN A 33 1.57 -34.73 67.45
N GLN A 34 1.12 -35.92 67.12
CA GLN A 34 0.21 -36.67 67.97
C GLN A 34 0.99 -37.62 68.89
N LYS A 35 0.99 -37.27 70.15
CA LYS A 35 1.49 -38.11 71.31
C LYS A 35 0.90 -39.52 71.27
N ALA A 36 1.78 -40.48 71.29
CA ALA A 36 1.42 -41.86 71.51
C ALA A 36 0.73 -42.06 72.89
N ALA A 37 -0.55 -42.36 72.84
CA ALA A 37 -1.25 -42.90 74.02
C ALA A 37 -1.37 -44.43 73.87
N THR A 38 -0.64 -45.12 74.69
CA THR A 38 -0.71 -46.57 74.91
C THR A 38 -2.06 -46.93 75.51
N SER A 39 -2.91 -47.62 74.79
CA SER A 39 -4.14 -48.25 75.33
C SER A 39 -4.30 -49.67 74.83
N LYS A 40 -4.20 -50.54 75.76
CA LYS A 40 -4.58 -51.94 75.87
C LYS A 40 -5.36 -52.60 74.74
N THR A 41 -4.78 -53.70 74.29
CA THR A 41 -5.29 -54.94 73.71
C THR A 41 -6.80 -55.15 73.80
N GLY A 42 -7.45 -55.13 72.67
CA GLY A 42 -8.83 -55.65 72.56
C GLY A 42 -9.45 -55.22 71.23
N SER A 43 -9.50 -56.13 70.28
CA SER A 43 -10.21 -56.00 68.99
C SER A 43 -9.36 -55.63 67.74
N SER A 44 -8.29 -56.35 67.51
CA SER A 44 -7.45 -56.19 66.31
C SER A 44 -8.21 -56.43 64.99
N LYS A 45 -9.28 -57.24 65.01
CA LYS A 45 -10.10 -57.52 63.82
C LYS A 45 -10.96 -56.31 63.33
N ARG A 46 -11.47 -55.48 64.25
CA ARG A 46 -12.27 -54.29 63.85
C ARG A 46 -11.40 -53.16 63.39
N LEU A 47 -10.21 -52.98 63.92
CA LEU A 47 -9.26 -51.98 63.45
C LEU A 47 -8.75 -52.29 62.05
N PHE A 48 -8.47 -53.59 61.77
CA PHE A 48 -8.06 -54.02 60.42
C PHE A 48 -9.17 -53.82 59.39
N LEU A 49 -10.42 -54.01 59.74
CA LEU A 49 -11.56 -53.81 58.87
C LEU A 49 -11.75 -52.33 58.55
N ILE A 50 -11.59 -51.43 59.51
CA ILE A 50 -11.71 -49.99 59.32
C ILE A 50 -10.57 -49.46 58.49
N THR A 51 -9.33 -49.89 58.69
CA THR A 51 -8.18 -49.51 57.88
C THR A 51 -8.30 -50.01 56.42
N ALA A 52 -8.79 -51.24 56.24
CA ALA A 52 -9.03 -51.79 54.89
C ALA A 52 -10.11 -51.00 54.10
N ILE A 53 -11.18 -50.56 54.77
CA ILE A 53 -12.24 -49.77 54.17
C ILE A 53 -11.72 -48.38 53.81
N ILE A 54 -10.92 -47.72 54.66
CA ILE A 54 -10.33 -46.44 54.40
C ILE A 54 -9.34 -46.54 53.23
N CYS A 55 -8.51 -47.57 53.17
CA CYS A 55 -7.60 -47.80 52.05
C CYS A 55 -8.35 -48.05 50.72
N ALA A 56 -9.43 -48.83 50.76
CA ALA A 56 -10.25 -49.09 49.59
C ALA A 56 -10.95 -47.78 49.05
N ALA A 57 -11.50 -47.01 50.01
CA ALA A 57 -12.12 -45.72 49.65
C ALA A 57 -11.12 -44.73 49.08
N SER A 58 -9.89 -44.61 49.57
CA SER A 58 -8.84 -43.74 49.05
C SER A 58 -8.35 -44.19 47.70
N LEU A 59 -8.26 -45.52 47.44
CA LEU A 59 -7.92 -46.01 46.09
C LEU A 59 -9.01 -45.73 45.06
N ILE A 60 -10.28 -45.84 45.39
CA ILE A 60 -11.40 -45.54 44.55
C ILE A 60 -11.38 -44.02 44.22
N PHE A 61 -11.17 -43.17 45.23
CA PHE A 61 -11.08 -41.71 45.02
C PHE A 61 -9.90 -41.33 44.14
N ALA A 62 -8.73 -41.93 44.31
CA ALA A 62 -7.57 -41.73 43.47
C ALA A 62 -7.82 -42.16 42.01
N LEU A 63 -8.51 -43.29 41.79
CA LEU A 63 -8.88 -43.75 40.45
C LEU A 63 -9.89 -42.82 39.78
N VAL A 64 -10.89 -42.31 40.49
CA VAL A 64 -11.88 -41.37 39.93
C VAL A 64 -11.23 -40.05 39.57
N THR A 65 -10.36 -39.50 40.43
CA THR A 65 -9.63 -38.26 40.14
C THR A 65 -8.65 -38.44 38.99
N PHE A 66 -7.99 -39.58 38.87
CA PHE A 66 -7.09 -39.88 37.75
C PHE A 66 -7.84 -39.97 36.40
N THR A 67 -9.00 -40.66 36.40
CA THR A 67 -9.81 -40.74 35.17
C THR A 67 -10.40 -39.40 34.75
N GLN A 68 -10.83 -38.56 35.69
CA GLN A 68 -11.30 -37.21 35.41
C GLN A 68 -10.19 -36.32 34.83
N ASN A 69 -8.99 -36.40 35.38
CA ASN A 69 -7.82 -35.68 34.84
C ASN A 69 -7.44 -36.18 33.45
N MET A 70 -7.48 -37.49 33.18
CA MET A 70 -7.20 -38.02 31.84
C MET A 70 -8.24 -37.56 30.81
N VAL A 71 -9.51 -37.49 31.15
CA VAL A 71 -10.57 -37.00 30.29
C VAL A 71 -10.41 -35.48 30.04
N ALA A 72 -10.01 -34.72 31.07
CA ALA A 72 -9.73 -33.29 30.94
C ALA A 72 -8.51 -33.03 30.03
N LEU A 73 -7.43 -33.79 30.20
CA LEU A 73 -6.24 -33.72 29.35
C LEU A 73 -6.55 -34.03 27.87
N ASN A 74 -7.33 -35.09 27.61
CA ASN A 74 -7.73 -35.44 26.26
C ASN A 74 -8.61 -34.34 25.60
N ARG A 75 -9.48 -33.71 26.38
CA ARG A 75 -10.26 -32.56 25.90
C ARG A 75 -9.37 -31.34 25.62
N TYR A 76 -8.37 -31.10 26.45
CA TYR A 76 -7.40 -30.03 26.23
C TYR A 76 -6.62 -30.23 24.92
N HIS A 77 -6.10 -31.42 24.67
CA HIS A 77 -5.40 -31.73 23.42
C HIS A 77 -6.32 -31.70 22.20
N SER A 78 -7.59 -32.06 22.32
CA SER A 78 -8.53 -31.93 21.20
C SER A 78 -8.83 -30.46 20.88
N LEU A 79 -9.01 -29.62 21.90
CA LEU A 79 -9.21 -28.16 21.71
C LEU A 79 -7.98 -27.45 21.17
N GLU A 80 -6.79 -27.86 21.61
CA GLU A 80 -5.53 -27.34 21.10
C GLU A 80 -5.34 -27.68 19.62
N ASN A 81 -5.62 -28.92 19.22
CA ASN A 81 -5.59 -29.36 17.83
C ASN A 81 -6.63 -28.65 16.96
N GLU A 82 -7.85 -28.47 17.48
CA GLU A 82 -8.91 -27.73 16.77
C GLU A 82 -8.54 -26.24 16.60
N SER A 83 -7.98 -25.63 17.65
CA SER A 83 -7.47 -24.25 17.59
C SER A 83 -6.34 -24.10 16.56
N ALA A 84 -5.40 -25.05 16.52
CA ALA A 84 -4.32 -25.05 15.54
C ALA A 84 -4.84 -25.23 14.11
N GLN A 85 -5.83 -26.11 13.90
CA GLN A 85 -6.47 -26.27 12.59
C GLN A 85 -7.22 -25.03 12.14
N LEU A 86 -7.98 -24.39 13.04
CA LEU A 86 -8.67 -23.15 12.75
C LEU A 86 -7.70 -22.01 12.40
N GLN A 87 -6.59 -21.93 13.12
CA GLN A 87 -5.55 -20.94 12.84
C GLN A 87 -4.88 -21.19 11.47
N GLN A 88 -4.62 -22.44 11.12
CA GLN A 88 -4.09 -22.80 9.82
C GLN A 88 -5.09 -22.51 8.70
N GLN A 89 -6.37 -22.81 8.91
CA GLN A 89 -7.44 -22.45 7.95
C GLN A 89 -7.56 -20.94 7.77
N ALA A 90 -7.48 -20.17 8.86
CA ALA A 90 -7.51 -18.71 8.79
C ALA A 90 -6.32 -18.15 8.00
N GLN A 91 -5.12 -18.69 8.19
CA GLN A 91 -3.94 -18.30 7.40
C GLN A 91 -4.11 -18.63 5.92
N THR A 92 -4.58 -19.84 5.60
CA THR A 92 -4.82 -20.25 4.20
C THR A 92 -5.86 -19.37 3.52
N LEU A 93 -6.96 -19.05 4.23
CA LEU A 93 -7.97 -18.14 3.71
C LEU A 93 -7.45 -16.72 3.50
N GLN A 94 -6.59 -16.23 4.40
CA GLN A 94 -5.95 -14.93 4.26
C GLN A 94 -5.03 -14.89 3.04
N GLU A 95 -4.22 -15.93 2.83
CA GLU A 95 -3.37 -16.05 1.64
C GLU A 95 -4.18 -16.10 0.34
N GLN A 96 -5.29 -16.86 0.32
CA GLN A 96 -6.20 -16.89 -0.84
C GLN A 96 -6.86 -15.54 -1.10
N LEU A 97 -7.25 -14.82 -0.06
CA LEU A 97 -7.81 -13.47 -0.17
C LEU A 97 -6.78 -12.50 -0.76
N ASP A 98 -5.56 -12.50 -0.25
CA ASP A 98 -4.47 -11.64 -0.73
C ASP A 98 -4.11 -11.96 -2.19
N GLU A 99 -4.08 -13.24 -2.56
CA GLU A 99 -3.85 -13.66 -3.95
C GLU A 99 -5.00 -13.20 -4.88
N ALA A 100 -6.24 -13.36 -4.45
CA ALA A 100 -7.41 -12.92 -5.22
C ALA A 100 -7.44 -11.39 -5.39
N GLN A 101 -7.13 -10.64 -4.33
CA GLN A 101 -7.02 -9.18 -4.39
C GLN A 101 -5.88 -8.74 -5.33
N THR A 102 -4.74 -9.40 -5.28
CA THR A 102 -3.61 -9.12 -6.17
C THR A 102 -3.99 -9.36 -7.64
N LYS A 103 -4.62 -10.49 -7.95
CA LYS A 103 -5.10 -10.80 -9.31
C LYS A 103 -6.13 -9.77 -9.80
N LEU A 104 -7.05 -9.35 -8.93
CA LEU A 104 -8.04 -8.33 -9.25
C LEU A 104 -7.38 -6.98 -9.54
N ALA A 105 -6.45 -6.56 -8.67
CA ALA A 105 -5.70 -5.32 -8.85
C ALA A 105 -4.88 -5.35 -10.15
N GLN A 106 -4.19 -6.44 -10.46
CA GLN A 106 -3.47 -6.61 -11.73
C GLN A 106 -4.39 -6.47 -12.94
N LYS A 107 -5.58 -7.06 -12.89
CA LYS A 107 -6.58 -6.96 -13.96
C LYS A 107 -7.10 -5.53 -14.15
N GLN A 108 -7.25 -4.77 -13.06
CA GLN A 108 -7.69 -3.38 -13.11
C GLN A 108 -6.55 -2.42 -13.52
N VAL A 109 -5.32 -2.71 -13.13
CA VAL A 109 -4.15 -1.89 -13.44
C VAL A 109 -3.77 -1.98 -14.92
N LYS A 110 -3.97 -3.11 -15.59
CA LYS A 110 -3.60 -3.26 -17.00
C LYS A 110 -4.22 -2.20 -17.94
N PRO A 111 -5.54 -1.93 -17.92
CA PRO A 111 -6.13 -0.84 -18.73
C PRO A 111 -5.56 0.54 -18.38
N TRP A 112 -5.24 0.77 -17.10
CA TRP A 112 -4.58 2.00 -16.68
C TRP A 112 -3.17 2.10 -17.32
N CYS A 113 -2.37 1.05 -17.28
CA CYS A 113 -1.07 0.99 -17.94
C CYS A 113 -1.16 1.28 -19.44
N ASP A 114 -2.17 0.75 -20.11
CA ASP A 114 -2.40 0.97 -21.53
C ASP A 114 -2.79 2.42 -21.85
N SER A 115 -3.42 3.13 -20.89
CA SER A 115 -3.78 4.54 -21.01
C SER A 115 -2.61 5.51 -20.79
N VAL A 116 -1.53 5.06 -20.15
CA VAL A 116 -0.35 5.89 -19.87
C VAL A 116 0.58 5.91 -21.09
N ASN A 117 0.68 7.07 -21.73
CA ASN A 117 1.52 7.33 -22.89
C ASN A 117 1.90 8.82 -22.96
N VAL A 118 2.67 9.23 -23.96
CA VAL A 118 3.12 10.61 -24.13
C VAL A 118 1.97 11.64 -24.20
N ASP A 119 0.82 11.26 -24.77
CA ASP A 119 -0.31 12.18 -24.91
C ASP A 119 -1.07 12.38 -23.59
N SER A 120 -1.18 11.33 -22.80
CA SER A 120 -1.83 11.38 -21.48
C SER A 120 -0.98 12.12 -20.43
N THR A 121 0.32 12.26 -20.67
CA THR A 121 1.28 12.90 -19.75
C THR A 121 1.69 14.31 -20.18
N GLY A 122 1.03 14.88 -21.20
CA GLY A 122 1.37 16.20 -21.77
C GLY A 122 1.15 17.41 -20.85
N THR A 123 0.48 17.22 -19.70
CA THR A 123 0.32 18.27 -18.68
C THR A 123 0.38 17.68 -17.27
N GLN A 124 0.83 18.48 -16.31
CA GLN A 124 0.87 18.13 -14.89
C GLN A 124 -0.51 17.66 -14.35
N GLU A 125 -1.57 18.31 -14.84
CA GLU A 125 -2.93 17.98 -14.43
C GLU A 125 -3.33 16.57 -14.88
N LYS A 126 -3.05 16.19 -16.11
CA LYS A 126 -3.28 14.84 -16.62
C LYS A 126 -2.51 13.79 -15.84
N ILE A 127 -1.23 14.04 -15.53
CA ILE A 127 -0.42 13.15 -14.70
C ILE A 127 -1.04 12.98 -13.31
N ASN A 128 -1.44 14.06 -12.66
CA ASN A 128 -2.09 14.01 -11.36
C ASN A 128 -3.42 13.24 -11.39
N GLN A 129 -4.19 13.35 -12.46
CA GLN A 129 -5.43 12.57 -12.65
C GLN A 129 -5.13 11.08 -12.77
N LEU A 130 -4.13 10.68 -13.57
CA LEU A 130 -3.69 9.29 -13.70
C LEU A 130 -3.23 8.70 -12.36
N LEU A 131 -2.45 9.45 -11.59
CA LEU A 131 -1.99 9.01 -10.26
C LEU A 131 -3.14 8.91 -9.25
N LYS A 132 -4.13 9.80 -9.30
CA LYS A 132 -5.34 9.69 -8.48
C LYS A 132 -6.16 8.46 -8.83
N GLN A 133 -6.33 8.15 -10.11
CA GLN A 133 -7.00 6.92 -10.55
C GLN A 133 -6.26 5.67 -10.08
N LEU A 134 -4.94 5.65 -10.25
CA LEU A 134 -4.10 4.55 -9.79
C LEU A 134 -4.25 4.31 -8.28
N LYS A 135 -4.27 5.35 -7.47
CA LYS A 135 -4.42 5.24 -6.02
C LYS A 135 -5.75 4.59 -5.61
N ILE A 136 -6.79 4.66 -6.43
CA ILE A 136 -8.08 4.01 -6.18
C ILE A 136 -8.01 2.52 -6.51
N ILE A 137 -7.37 2.14 -7.62
CA ILE A 137 -7.34 0.76 -8.12
C ILE A 137 -6.19 -0.07 -7.54
N ASP A 138 -5.09 0.57 -7.14
CA ASP A 138 -3.89 -0.06 -6.56
C ASP A 138 -3.28 0.85 -5.48
N PRO A 139 -3.90 0.94 -4.27
CA PRO A 139 -3.47 1.84 -3.20
C PRO A 139 -2.02 1.64 -2.78
N ASP A 140 -1.56 0.40 -2.75
CA ASP A 140 -0.21 0.00 -2.34
C ASP A 140 0.82 0.06 -3.48
N GLN A 141 0.38 0.33 -4.70
CA GLN A 141 1.21 0.43 -5.91
C GLN A 141 2.04 -0.83 -6.21
N LYS A 142 1.66 -1.98 -5.64
CA LYS A 142 2.35 -3.26 -5.86
C LYS A 142 2.08 -3.82 -7.26
N SER A 143 0.81 -3.79 -7.67
CA SER A 143 0.39 -4.34 -8.94
C SER A 143 0.89 -3.53 -10.13
N VAL A 144 0.87 -2.20 -10.07
CA VAL A 144 1.37 -1.34 -11.14
C VAL A 144 2.88 -1.54 -11.35
N ARG A 145 3.65 -1.69 -10.27
CA ARG A 145 5.10 -1.94 -10.36
C ARG A 145 5.42 -3.27 -11.03
N SER A 146 4.58 -4.29 -10.84
CA SER A 146 4.76 -5.60 -11.48
C SER A 146 4.24 -5.65 -12.93
N VAL A 147 3.19 -4.90 -13.26
CA VAL A 147 2.54 -4.92 -14.59
C VAL A 147 3.19 -3.95 -15.57
N CYS A 148 3.47 -2.72 -15.13
CA CYS A 148 4.05 -1.66 -15.96
C CYS A 148 4.94 -0.69 -15.16
N GLY A 149 5.88 -1.22 -14.40
CA GLY A 149 6.77 -0.46 -13.52
C GLY A 149 7.53 0.65 -14.23
N GLU A 150 7.95 0.43 -15.48
CA GLU A 150 8.63 1.44 -16.29
C GLU A 150 7.74 2.65 -16.59
N LYS A 151 6.49 2.43 -16.99
CA LYS A 151 5.52 3.51 -17.23
C LYS A 151 5.18 4.27 -15.95
N TYR A 152 5.04 3.55 -14.83
CA TYR A 152 4.81 4.18 -13.53
C TYR A 152 6.00 5.05 -13.10
N THR A 153 7.23 4.56 -13.26
CA THR A 153 8.45 5.32 -12.96
C THR A 153 8.57 6.53 -13.86
N ALA A 154 8.37 6.37 -15.18
CA ALA A 154 8.38 7.50 -16.12
C ALA A 154 7.33 8.55 -15.78
N LEU A 155 6.13 8.14 -15.35
CA LEU A 155 5.06 9.06 -14.93
C LEU A 155 5.45 9.89 -13.70
N THR A 156 6.03 9.25 -12.69
CA THR A 156 6.49 9.92 -11.47
C THR A 156 7.66 10.84 -11.75
N ASP A 157 8.64 10.40 -12.52
CA ASP A 157 9.79 11.19 -12.94
C ASP A 157 9.35 12.41 -13.76
N SER A 158 8.37 12.24 -14.67
CA SER A 158 7.80 13.34 -15.47
C SER A 158 7.11 14.38 -14.59
N LEU A 159 6.35 13.94 -13.57
CA LEU A 159 5.70 14.84 -12.63
C LEU A 159 6.71 15.64 -11.81
N ASP A 160 7.72 14.98 -11.30
CA ASP A 160 8.74 15.62 -10.47
C ASP A 160 9.59 16.58 -11.30
N TYR A 161 9.96 16.18 -12.53
CA TYR A 161 10.70 17.02 -13.46
C TYR A 161 9.93 18.29 -13.81
N SER A 162 8.65 18.20 -14.08
CA SER A 162 7.82 19.35 -14.48
C SER A 162 7.60 20.39 -13.38
N ARG A 163 7.83 20.01 -12.11
CA ARG A 163 7.71 20.94 -10.96
C ARG A 163 8.89 21.89 -10.83
N VAL A 164 9.98 21.62 -11.51
CA VAL A 164 11.20 22.42 -11.41
C VAL A 164 11.19 23.48 -12.51
N SER A 165 10.86 24.71 -12.16
CA SER A 165 10.75 25.84 -13.12
C SER A 165 12.05 26.17 -13.86
N SER A 166 13.21 25.90 -13.24
CA SER A 166 14.53 26.14 -13.86
C SER A 166 14.80 25.29 -15.11
N HIS A 167 14.02 24.22 -15.35
CA HIS A 167 14.18 23.42 -16.56
C HIS A 167 13.81 24.17 -17.84
N THR A 168 13.02 25.24 -17.76
CA THR A 168 12.66 26.09 -18.89
C THR A 168 13.68 27.19 -19.21
N GLU A 169 14.65 27.44 -18.32
CA GLU A 169 15.66 28.49 -18.48
C GLU A 169 16.63 28.24 -19.65
N ASN A 170 16.83 26.98 -20.00
CA ASN A 170 17.69 26.59 -21.12
C ASN A 170 16.94 26.54 -22.49
N ILE A 171 15.70 27.02 -22.52
CA ILE A 171 14.89 27.03 -23.73
C ILE A 171 14.81 28.48 -24.27
N SER A 172 15.44 28.72 -25.42
CA SER A 172 15.26 29.96 -26.13
C SER A 172 13.96 29.96 -26.93
N ILE A 173 13.28 31.10 -26.98
CA ILE A 173 12.00 31.26 -27.69
C ILE A 173 11.97 32.59 -28.41
N LYS A 174 11.43 32.59 -29.62
CA LYS A 174 11.14 33.77 -30.45
C LYS A 174 9.72 33.66 -30.95
N CYS A 175 8.96 34.76 -30.84
CA CYS A 175 7.60 34.85 -31.32
C CYS A 175 7.53 35.89 -32.44
N ASP A 176 6.86 35.52 -33.50
CA ASP A 176 6.53 36.41 -34.62
C ASP A 176 5.00 36.42 -34.76
N THR A 177 4.40 37.59 -34.55
CA THR A 177 2.95 37.80 -34.52
C THR A 177 2.45 38.54 -35.73
N ASP A 178 1.45 37.93 -36.40
CA ASP A 178 0.70 38.52 -37.49
C ASP A 178 -0.80 38.53 -37.13
N GLY A 179 -1.26 39.65 -36.58
CA GLY A 179 -2.60 39.74 -36.01
C GLY A 179 -2.79 38.77 -34.83
N ASN A 180 -3.75 37.86 -34.93
CA ASN A 180 -4.04 36.85 -33.96
C ASN A 180 -3.25 35.53 -34.18
N HIS A 181 -2.56 35.43 -35.31
CA HIS A 181 -1.71 34.28 -35.62
C HIS A 181 -0.30 34.50 -35.09
N VAL A 182 0.25 33.53 -34.38
CA VAL A 182 1.60 33.59 -33.85
C VAL A 182 2.42 32.40 -34.34
N ARG A 183 3.59 32.70 -34.91
CA ARG A 183 4.63 31.70 -35.21
C ARG A 183 5.66 31.73 -34.09
N VAL A 184 5.90 30.58 -33.51
CA VAL A 184 6.86 30.45 -32.42
C VAL A 184 7.97 29.50 -32.84
N SER A 185 9.21 29.96 -32.69
CA SER A 185 10.39 29.12 -32.88
C SER A 185 11.29 29.18 -31.67
N GLY A 186 12.04 28.12 -31.42
CA GLY A 186 12.93 28.09 -30.29
C GLY A 186 13.95 26.96 -30.38
N LYS A 187 14.81 26.92 -29.36
CA LYS A 187 15.83 25.90 -29.24
C LYS A 187 15.92 25.44 -27.77
N ILE A 188 15.91 24.14 -27.58
CA ILE A 188 16.29 23.52 -26.32
C ILE A 188 17.81 23.41 -26.33
N ASN A 189 18.47 24.01 -25.34
CA ASN A 189 19.93 24.00 -25.22
C ASN A 189 20.32 23.04 -24.06
N GLN A 190 21.23 22.10 -24.34
CA GLN A 190 21.78 21.19 -23.34
C GLN A 190 20.70 20.57 -22.44
N PHE A 191 19.76 19.88 -23.05
CA PHE A 191 18.65 19.26 -22.32
C PHE A 191 19.14 18.39 -21.16
N LYS A 192 18.67 18.71 -19.94
CA LYS A 192 18.93 17.94 -18.74
C LYS A 192 17.65 17.20 -18.37
N GLY A 193 17.51 15.95 -18.79
CA GLY A 193 16.40 15.11 -18.37
C GLY A 193 16.46 14.74 -16.88
N PRO A 194 15.49 13.97 -16.36
CA PRO A 194 15.58 13.35 -15.04
C PRO A 194 16.88 12.57 -14.87
N GLU A 195 17.35 12.41 -13.63
CA GLU A 195 18.63 11.76 -13.34
C GLU A 195 18.68 10.32 -13.88
N SER A 196 17.56 9.62 -13.84
CA SER A 196 17.39 8.29 -14.45
C SER A 196 17.69 8.29 -15.95
N ALA A 197 17.11 9.24 -16.69
CA ALA A 197 17.29 9.39 -18.13
C ALA A 197 18.74 9.82 -18.50
N GLN A 198 19.38 10.66 -17.67
CA GLN A 198 20.77 11.05 -17.88
C GLN A 198 21.73 9.86 -17.78
N LYS A 199 21.51 8.97 -16.79
CA LYS A 199 22.33 7.77 -16.57
C LYS A 199 22.21 6.78 -17.72
N THR A 200 21.00 6.57 -18.22
CA THR A 200 20.70 5.61 -19.30
C THR A 200 20.85 6.20 -20.69
N LYS A 201 21.04 7.53 -20.83
CA LYS A 201 21.01 8.29 -22.08
C LYS A 201 19.71 8.09 -22.87
N THR A 202 18.60 7.86 -22.17
CA THR A 202 17.29 7.65 -22.76
C THR A 202 16.83 8.93 -23.45
N LYS A 203 16.47 8.81 -24.74
CA LYS A 203 15.87 9.92 -25.50
C LYS A 203 14.51 10.29 -24.92
N ALA A 204 14.14 11.55 -25.06
CA ALA A 204 12.90 12.08 -24.52
C ALA A 204 12.02 12.73 -25.58
N ASP A 205 10.74 12.54 -25.42
CA ASP A 205 9.70 13.37 -26.03
C ASP A 205 9.29 14.42 -25.01
N LEU A 206 9.41 15.69 -25.40
CA LEU A 206 9.13 16.82 -24.54
C LEU A 206 7.84 17.51 -24.98
N THR A 207 6.99 17.87 -24.02
CA THR A 207 5.85 18.75 -24.26
C THR A 207 6.13 20.08 -23.59
N LEU A 208 6.30 21.13 -24.40
CA LEU A 208 6.49 22.50 -23.95
C LEU A 208 5.14 23.20 -23.89
N THR A 209 4.84 23.84 -22.74
CA THR A 209 3.70 24.76 -22.64
C THR A 209 4.18 26.19 -22.84
N ILE A 210 3.62 26.89 -23.82
CA ILE A 210 3.91 28.26 -24.16
C ILE A 210 2.77 29.13 -23.65
N THR A 211 3.10 30.14 -22.86
CA THR A 211 2.13 31.14 -22.39
C THR A 211 2.37 32.46 -23.12
N TYR A 212 1.30 33.02 -23.65
CA TYR A 212 1.26 34.29 -24.34
C TYR A 212 0.59 35.35 -23.48
N THR A 213 1.15 36.55 -23.44
CA THR A 213 0.46 37.72 -22.88
C THR A 213 -0.22 38.46 -24.04
N LEU A 214 -1.51 38.73 -23.96
CA LEU A 214 -2.29 39.36 -25.03
C LEU A 214 -2.29 40.87 -24.92
N GLU A 215 -2.37 41.54 -26.06
CA GLU A 215 -2.40 43.01 -26.15
C GLU A 215 -3.70 43.58 -25.58
N GLY A 216 -3.60 44.62 -24.75
CA GLY A 216 -4.76 45.32 -24.19
C GLY A 216 -5.48 44.64 -23.06
N THR A 217 -5.00 43.50 -22.58
CA THR A 217 -5.61 42.73 -21.51
C THR A 217 -4.55 42.21 -20.50
N THR A 218 -5.00 41.78 -19.32
CA THR A 218 -4.18 40.99 -18.40
C THR A 218 -4.28 39.48 -18.66
N ASP A 219 -5.07 39.08 -19.66
CA ASP A 219 -5.33 37.70 -19.96
C ASP A 219 -4.12 37.03 -20.61
N THR A 220 -4.04 35.75 -20.41
CA THR A 220 -3.03 34.90 -21.02
C THR A 220 -3.67 33.80 -21.85
N ALA A 221 -3.07 33.44 -22.95
CA ALA A 221 -3.40 32.26 -23.73
C ALA A 221 -2.26 31.24 -23.62
N THR A 222 -2.56 29.98 -23.85
CA THR A 222 -1.55 28.92 -23.82
C THR A 222 -1.65 28.03 -25.04
N SER A 223 -0.52 27.55 -25.51
CA SER A 223 -0.43 26.46 -26.48
C SER A 223 0.61 25.43 -26.04
N SER A 224 0.65 24.29 -26.71
CA SER A 224 1.65 23.27 -26.44
C SER A 224 2.30 22.77 -27.72
N VAL A 225 3.58 22.44 -27.65
CA VAL A 225 4.33 21.84 -28.74
C VAL A 225 5.07 20.60 -28.26
N LYS A 226 5.09 19.56 -29.11
CA LYS A 226 5.87 18.35 -28.86
C LYS A 226 7.20 18.42 -29.59
N VAL A 227 8.27 18.11 -28.90
CA VAL A 227 9.63 18.01 -29.43
C VAL A 227 10.13 16.61 -29.14
N THR A 228 10.19 15.77 -30.16
CA THR A 228 10.50 14.34 -30.03
C THR A 228 11.99 14.04 -30.09
N ASP A 229 12.42 12.89 -29.58
CA ASP A 229 13.78 12.35 -29.70
C ASP A 229 14.89 13.29 -29.21
N VAL A 230 14.67 14.01 -28.12
CA VAL A 230 15.68 14.91 -27.53
C VAL A 230 16.64 14.08 -26.68
N THR A 231 17.92 14.13 -27.00
CA THR A 231 18.96 13.38 -26.26
C THR A 231 19.44 14.18 -25.04
N PRO A 232 19.61 13.56 -23.85
CA PRO A 232 20.23 14.22 -22.72
C PRO A 232 21.60 14.80 -23.07
N GLY A 233 21.84 16.06 -22.69
CA GLY A 233 23.03 16.84 -23.07
C GLY A 233 22.98 17.45 -24.48
N GLY A 234 22.01 17.03 -25.30
CA GLY A 234 21.84 17.54 -26.67
C GLY A 234 21.05 18.84 -26.74
N SER A 235 21.00 19.40 -27.94
CA SER A 235 20.19 20.57 -28.27
C SER A 235 19.28 20.24 -29.45
N LYS A 236 18.08 20.83 -29.47
CA LYS A 236 17.12 20.61 -30.55
C LYS A 236 16.31 21.88 -30.83
N ASP A 237 16.23 22.23 -32.11
CA ASP A 237 15.36 23.32 -32.59
C ASP A 237 13.92 22.82 -32.69
N TRP A 238 12.97 23.73 -32.47
CA TRP A 238 11.53 23.44 -32.54
C TRP A 238 10.76 24.65 -33.06
N ASN A 239 9.60 24.44 -33.66
CA ASN A 239 8.68 25.47 -34.07
C ASN A 239 7.23 25.01 -33.87
N THR A 240 6.33 25.98 -33.79
CA THR A 240 4.89 25.77 -33.73
C THR A 240 4.16 27.02 -34.15
N GLU A 241 2.88 26.88 -34.48
CA GLU A 241 1.98 27.99 -34.80
C GLU A 241 0.73 27.88 -33.92
N ALA A 242 0.13 29.00 -33.59
CA ALA A 242 -1.11 29.04 -32.82
C ALA A 242 -1.96 30.23 -33.23
N ASP A 243 -3.29 30.04 -33.27
CA ASP A 243 -4.27 31.11 -33.38
C ASP A 243 -4.74 31.47 -31.97
N LEU A 244 -4.59 32.75 -31.62
CA LEU A 244 -4.90 33.27 -30.29
C LEU A 244 -6.18 34.09 -30.31
N PRO A 245 -6.86 34.29 -29.18
CA PRO A 245 -8.04 35.15 -29.10
C PRO A 245 -7.72 36.65 -29.25
N GLY A 246 -6.44 37.02 -29.31
CA GLY A 246 -5.94 38.37 -29.48
C GLY A 246 -4.47 38.36 -29.85
N ARG A 247 -3.92 39.53 -30.21
CA ARG A 247 -2.52 39.69 -30.59
C ARG A 247 -1.60 39.40 -29.38
N ALA A 248 -0.58 38.58 -29.60
CA ALA A 248 0.42 38.30 -28.57
C ALA A 248 1.45 39.41 -28.46
N LEU A 249 1.70 39.95 -27.27
CA LEU A 249 2.79 40.88 -26.97
C LEU A 249 4.09 40.15 -26.62
N THR A 250 3.97 39.10 -25.81
CA THR A 250 5.12 38.30 -25.40
C THR A 250 4.75 36.83 -25.36
N CYS A 251 5.74 35.99 -25.47
CA CYS A 251 5.60 34.55 -25.21
C CYS A 251 6.76 34.01 -24.38
N ARG A 252 6.47 33.01 -23.62
CA ARG A 252 7.47 32.30 -22.80
C ARG A 252 7.10 30.82 -22.63
N VAL A 253 8.11 29.98 -22.55
CA VAL A 253 7.90 28.58 -22.10
C VAL A 253 7.71 28.61 -20.61
N THR A 254 6.55 28.12 -20.14
CA THR A 254 6.19 28.13 -18.71
C THR A 254 6.24 26.76 -18.08
N ASN A 255 6.18 25.69 -18.88
CA ASN A 255 6.27 24.33 -18.40
C ASN A 255 6.93 23.41 -19.41
N LEU A 256 7.59 22.39 -18.91
CA LEU A 256 8.26 21.34 -19.67
C LEU A 256 7.90 19.99 -19.08
N GLN A 257 7.20 19.17 -19.85
CA GLN A 257 6.91 17.76 -19.52
C GLN A 257 7.91 16.87 -20.25
N TRP A 258 8.30 15.80 -19.57
CA TRP A 258 9.27 14.82 -20.08
C TRP A 258 8.60 13.46 -20.21
N TRP A 259 8.93 12.72 -21.26
CA TRP A 259 8.53 11.33 -21.44
C TRP A 259 9.61 10.55 -22.20
N PRO A 260 9.94 9.28 -21.83
CA PRO A 260 10.88 8.47 -22.60
C PRO A 260 10.34 8.19 -24.01
N SER A 261 11.13 8.43 -25.06
CA SER A 261 10.68 8.26 -26.46
C SER A 261 10.43 6.80 -26.85
N ASP A 262 11.07 5.85 -26.16
CA ASP A 262 10.95 4.41 -26.38
C ASP A 262 9.77 3.78 -25.59
N LEU A 263 9.18 4.51 -24.67
CA LEU A 263 8.09 4.04 -23.83
C LEU A 263 6.73 4.47 -24.44
N LYS A 264 6.12 3.55 -25.18
CA LYS A 264 4.84 3.78 -25.87
C LYS A 264 3.62 3.49 -24.99
#